data_f00e34d3fc15385b51a6f85f749a1df5
#
_entry.id   f00e34d3fc15385b51a6f85f749a1df5
#
_cell.length_a   1.000
_cell.length_b   1.000
_cell.length_c   1.000
_cell.angle_alpha   90.00
_cell.angle_beta   90.00
_cell.angle_gamma   90.00
#
_symmetry.space_group_name_H-M   'P 1'
#
loop_
_entity.id
_entity.type
_entity.pdbx_description
1 polymer ?
#
loop_
_entity_poly.entity_id
_entity_poly.type
_entity_poly.pdbx_seq_one_letter_code
_entity_poly.pdbx_strand_id
1 'polypeptide(L)'
;MIAFLFILLAALVLIFINISSTAKGKTGKIIGAAVLFLIFIGMFFRDTFLGSCLVTFFAVWIPNALILYIPWTLYRIGYYLTQPHHLSRHKVRRVSRWLAGITAGVAFAFMAYGIPHNDEYKTNLLTIDLPSQYTESFTAIFFSDIHVDPLFNAKKLGRFIAQVDSIKPDYLLFGGDLADFSTEKMDRNGYDILFKKLTAGAKVAAVAINGNHESMLERSGSNPDEWMRKAGFVVLDDSTACLGNVCFTGRTDFMVARSRDTERKPLSELVPDSIKIVEHVKDSIAANATAVAAQDSTADTIAAAPAITYDTIPLYRPWILLDHQPKGIEKTHAGRLPDFALSGHTHDGQFFPVTFLIDYVWKLAYGKGALGGVLWLVSSGFDCWGPPVRLGSDSEIWVIKFTAKEKILD
;
A
#
# COMPACT_ATOMS: atom_id res chain seq x y z
N MET A 1 -19.52 -3.19 10.20
CA MET A 1 -19.29 -4.48 10.88
C MET A 1 -20.51 -5.39 10.86
N ILE A 2 -21.68 -4.99 11.40
CA ILE A 2 -22.90 -5.82 11.47
C ILE A 2 -23.37 -6.29 10.09
N ALA A 3 -23.47 -5.40 9.09
CA ALA A 3 -23.89 -5.76 7.72
C ALA A 3 -22.95 -6.80 7.08
N PHE A 4 -21.64 -6.66 7.28
CA PHE A 4 -20.66 -7.61 6.77
C PHE A 4 -20.85 -9.02 7.38
N LEU A 5 -21.09 -9.11 8.67
CA LEU A 5 -21.38 -10.38 9.34
C LEU A 5 -22.65 -11.06 8.79
N PHE A 6 -23.70 -10.28 8.50
CA PHE A 6 -24.93 -10.82 7.86
C PHE A 6 -24.66 -11.35 6.46
N ILE A 7 -23.88 -10.63 5.64
CA ILE A 7 -23.52 -11.06 4.28
C ILE A 7 -22.70 -12.36 4.34
N LEU A 8 -21.70 -12.41 5.24
CA LEU A 8 -20.88 -13.60 5.42
C LEU A 8 -21.72 -14.81 5.85
N LEU A 9 -22.59 -14.63 6.84
CA LEU A 9 -23.49 -15.68 7.32
C LEU A 9 -24.41 -16.18 6.21
N ALA A 10 -25.01 -15.28 5.43
CA ALA A 10 -25.86 -15.63 4.29
C ALA A 10 -25.07 -16.44 3.23
N ALA A 11 -23.84 -16.05 2.93
CA ALA A 11 -22.96 -16.78 2.03
C ALA A 11 -22.67 -18.19 2.53
N LEU A 12 -22.32 -18.37 3.82
CA LEU A 12 -22.06 -19.68 4.41
C LEU A 12 -23.33 -20.57 4.40
N VAL A 13 -24.50 -19.99 4.68
CA VAL A 13 -25.78 -20.71 4.59
C VAL A 13 -26.07 -21.18 3.16
N LEU A 14 -25.86 -20.32 2.15
CA LEU A 14 -26.04 -20.68 0.74
C LEU A 14 -25.08 -21.80 0.32
N ILE A 15 -23.82 -21.73 0.73
CA ILE A 15 -22.82 -22.77 0.49
C ILE A 15 -23.29 -24.08 1.13
N PHE A 16 -23.67 -24.06 2.41
CA PHE A 16 -24.17 -25.26 3.10
C PHE A 16 -25.35 -25.89 2.40
N ILE A 17 -26.36 -25.10 2.01
CA ILE A 17 -27.57 -25.59 1.33
C ILE A 17 -27.21 -26.27 -0.01
N ASN A 18 -26.34 -25.65 -0.80
CA ASN A 18 -26.00 -26.15 -2.13
C ASN A 18 -25.08 -27.38 -2.06
N ILE A 19 -24.06 -27.36 -1.22
CA ILE A 19 -23.17 -28.51 -0.99
C ILE A 19 -23.93 -29.68 -0.36
N SER A 20 -24.78 -29.44 0.63
CA SER A 20 -25.62 -30.48 1.23
C SER A 20 -26.57 -31.11 0.22
N SER A 21 -26.96 -30.38 -0.83
CA SER A 21 -27.81 -30.89 -1.91
C SER A 21 -27.10 -31.85 -2.89
N THR A 22 -25.76 -32.00 -2.79
CA THR A 22 -24.98 -32.88 -3.69
C THR A 22 -25.15 -34.37 -3.37
N ALA A 23 -25.54 -34.73 -2.16
CA ALA A 23 -25.74 -36.11 -1.72
C ALA A 23 -27.10 -36.34 -1.06
N LYS A 24 -27.44 -37.62 -0.76
CA LYS A 24 -28.73 -37.98 -0.14
C LYS A 24 -28.69 -37.76 1.40
N GLY A 25 -29.80 -37.23 1.93
CA GLY A 25 -30.11 -37.25 3.37
C GLY A 25 -28.98 -36.80 4.28
N LYS A 26 -28.62 -37.63 5.24
CA LYS A 26 -27.58 -37.34 6.24
C LYS A 26 -26.19 -37.11 5.60
N THR A 27 -25.84 -37.89 4.56
CA THR A 27 -24.55 -37.78 3.86
C THR A 27 -24.35 -36.37 3.27
N GLY A 28 -25.36 -35.80 2.64
CA GLY A 28 -25.28 -34.44 2.10
C GLY A 28 -25.02 -33.41 3.19
N LYS A 29 -25.73 -33.50 4.33
CA LYS A 29 -25.53 -32.61 5.47
C LYS A 29 -24.12 -32.72 6.08
N ILE A 30 -23.59 -33.96 6.15
CA ILE A 30 -22.20 -34.20 6.62
C ILE A 30 -21.19 -33.54 5.70
N ILE A 31 -21.35 -33.67 4.36
CA ILE A 31 -20.46 -33.04 3.39
C ILE A 31 -20.52 -31.50 3.53
N GLY A 32 -21.73 -30.91 3.63
CA GLY A 32 -21.88 -29.47 3.84
C GLY A 32 -21.23 -28.99 5.12
N ALA A 33 -21.41 -29.72 6.22
CA ALA A 33 -20.79 -29.41 7.52
C ALA A 33 -19.26 -29.53 7.46
N ALA A 34 -18.73 -30.56 6.77
CA ALA A 34 -17.29 -30.74 6.59
C ALA A 34 -16.66 -29.57 5.81
N VAL A 35 -17.32 -29.07 4.74
CA VAL A 35 -16.83 -27.90 4.01
C VAL A 35 -16.80 -26.66 4.91
N LEU A 36 -17.86 -26.39 5.68
CA LEU A 36 -17.86 -25.26 6.62
C LEU A 36 -16.78 -25.43 7.70
N PHE A 37 -16.55 -26.65 8.20
CA PHE A 37 -15.50 -26.95 9.16
C PHE A 37 -14.10 -26.69 8.58
N LEU A 38 -13.86 -27.06 7.31
CA LEU A 38 -12.58 -26.78 6.64
C LEU A 38 -12.36 -25.26 6.45
N ILE A 39 -13.41 -24.49 6.14
CA ILE A 39 -13.34 -23.03 6.08
C ILE A 39 -12.91 -22.49 7.46
N PHE A 40 -13.57 -22.95 8.53
CA PHE A 40 -13.29 -22.51 9.89
C PHE A 40 -11.86 -22.91 10.33
N ILE A 41 -11.43 -24.14 10.06
CA ILE A 41 -10.07 -24.63 10.37
C ILE A 41 -9.03 -23.81 9.63
N GLY A 42 -9.24 -23.54 8.33
CA GLY A 42 -8.35 -22.68 7.55
C GLY A 42 -8.16 -21.31 8.21
N MET A 43 -9.26 -20.65 8.59
CA MET A 43 -9.23 -19.34 9.25
C MET A 43 -8.50 -19.40 10.61
N PHE A 44 -8.71 -20.46 11.39
CA PHE A 44 -8.10 -20.62 12.72
C PHE A 44 -6.59 -20.87 12.64
N PHE A 45 -6.14 -21.64 11.65
CA PHE A 45 -4.74 -21.98 11.43
C PHE A 45 -4.09 -21.20 10.30
N ARG A 46 -4.61 -20.03 9.93
CA ARG A 46 -4.14 -19.23 8.78
C ARG A 46 -2.65 -18.88 8.84
N ASP A 47 -2.06 -18.84 10.02
CA ASP A 47 -0.63 -18.55 10.23
C ASP A 47 0.28 -19.77 9.96
N THR A 48 -0.28 -20.88 9.50
CA THR A 48 0.46 -22.07 9.06
C THR A 48 0.34 -22.22 7.55
N PHE A 49 1.31 -22.89 6.92
CA PHE A 49 1.28 -23.15 5.48
C PHE A 49 -0.03 -23.83 5.03
N LEU A 50 -0.45 -24.90 5.72
CA LEU A 50 -1.69 -25.61 5.36
C LEU A 50 -2.94 -24.75 5.56
N GLY A 51 -3.01 -23.99 6.65
CA GLY A 51 -4.13 -23.08 6.92
C GLY A 51 -4.22 -21.98 5.87
N SER A 52 -3.09 -21.37 5.49
CA SER A 52 -3.03 -20.39 4.40
C SER A 52 -3.46 -20.99 3.05
N CYS A 53 -3.08 -22.23 2.74
CA CYS A 53 -3.56 -22.90 1.52
C CYS A 53 -5.07 -23.11 1.53
N LEU A 54 -5.67 -23.48 2.67
CA LEU A 54 -7.12 -23.59 2.82
C LEU A 54 -7.81 -22.25 2.68
N VAL A 55 -7.31 -21.21 3.34
CA VAL A 55 -7.82 -19.83 3.21
C VAL A 55 -7.77 -19.39 1.77
N THR A 56 -6.64 -19.58 1.08
CA THR A 56 -6.48 -19.25 -0.34
C THR A 56 -7.53 -19.93 -1.21
N PHE A 57 -7.69 -21.25 -1.06
CA PHE A 57 -8.69 -21.99 -1.83
C PHE A 57 -10.10 -21.45 -1.59
N PHE A 58 -10.50 -21.28 -0.33
CA PHE A 58 -11.86 -20.83 -0.01
C PHE A 58 -12.10 -19.37 -0.34
N ALA A 59 -11.10 -18.50 -0.21
CA ALA A 59 -11.21 -17.09 -0.60
C ALA A 59 -11.45 -16.92 -2.11
N VAL A 60 -10.83 -17.78 -2.93
CA VAL A 60 -11.08 -17.82 -4.39
C VAL A 60 -12.38 -18.53 -4.71
N TRP A 61 -12.67 -19.66 -4.05
CA TRP A 61 -13.82 -20.50 -4.37
C TRP A 61 -15.18 -19.87 -3.98
N ILE A 62 -15.26 -19.24 -2.79
CA ILE A 62 -16.53 -18.70 -2.25
C ILE A 62 -17.16 -17.68 -3.20
N PRO A 63 -16.50 -16.61 -3.67
CA PRO A 63 -17.09 -15.65 -4.57
C PRO A 63 -17.58 -16.30 -5.87
N ASN A 64 -16.79 -17.19 -6.46
CA ASN A 64 -17.15 -17.93 -7.68
C ASN A 64 -18.34 -18.88 -7.46
N ALA A 65 -18.38 -19.53 -6.30
CA ALA A 65 -19.50 -20.39 -5.95
C ALA A 65 -20.81 -19.59 -5.79
N LEU A 66 -20.77 -18.42 -5.17
CA LEU A 66 -21.93 -17.56 -4.96
C LEU A 66 -22.54 -17.08 -6.26
N ILE A 67 -21.74 -16.76 -7.29
CA ILE A 67 -22.20 -16.37 -8.63
C ILE A 67 -23.17 -17.43 -9.20
N LEU A 68 -22.93 -18.72 -8.99
CA LEU A 68 -23.76 -19.81 -9.49
C LEU A 68 -24.81 -20.29 -8.47
N TYR A 69 -24.49 -20.26 -7.17
CA TYR A 69 -25.38 -20.79 -6.13
C TYR A 69 -26.55 -19.85 -5.83
N ILE A 70 -26.39 -18.54 -5.96
CA ILE A 70 -27.48 -17.57 -5.75
C ILE A 70 -28.56 -17.77 -6.82
N PRO A 71 -28.30 -17.70 -8.13
CA PRO A 71 -29.35 -17.92 -9.16
C PRO A 71 -29.97 -19.30 -9.06
N TRP A 72 -29.18 -20.35 -8.79
CA TRP A 72 -29.70 -21.69 -8.63
C TRP A 72 -30.67 -21.82 -7.45
N THR A 73 -30.33 -21.21 -6.33
CA THR A 73 -31.19 -21.24 -5.13
C THR A 73 -32.46 -20.43 -5.36
N LEU A 74 -32.35 -19.23 -5.97
CA LEU A 74 -33.54 -18.43 -6.35
C LEU A 74 -34.45 -19.16 -7.33
N TYR A 75 -33.88 -19.83 -8.34
CA TYR A 75 -34.65 -20.67 -9.24
C TYR A 75 -35.42 -21.79 -8.50
N ARG A 76 -34.78 -22.47 -7.54
CA ARG A 76 -35.42 -23.51 -6.73
C ARG A 76 -36.55 -22.96 -5.87
N ILE A 77 -36.36 -21.80 -5.26
CA ILE A 77 -37.38 -21.11 -4.46
C ILE A 77 -38.55 -20.70 -5.34
N GLY A 78 -38.28 -20.01 -6.47
CA GLY A 78 -39.31 -19.60 -7.43
C GLY A 78 -40.10 -20.78 -7.97
N TYR A 79 -39.43 -21.88 -8.33
CA TYR A 79 -40.09 -23.10 -8.79
C TYR A 79 -41.01 -23.71 -7.72
N TYR A 80 -40.55 -23.73 -6.44
CA TYR A 80 -41.34 -24.22 -5.32
C TYR A 80 -42.60 -23.38 -5.09
N LEU A 81 -42.52 -22.05 -5.27
CA LEU A 81 -43.64 -21.14 -5.04
C LEU A 81 -44.66 -21.11 -6.19
N THR A 82 -44.23 -21.39 -7.41
CA THR A 82 -45.06 -21.21 -8.61
C THR A 82 -45.60 -22.51 -9.22
N GLN A 83 -44.97 -23.65 -8.90
CA GLN A 83 -45.36 -24.94 -9.49
C GLN A 83 -46.02 -25.85 -8.48
N PRO A 84 -47.09 -26.61 -8.91
CA PRO A 84 -47.80 -27.56 -8.02
C PRO A 84 -46.93 -28.77 -7.64
N HIS A 85 -45.86 -29.02 -8.37
CA HIS A 85 -44.95 -30.14 -8.13
C HIS A 85 -43.56 -29.67 -7.80
N HIS A 86 -42.94 -30.29 -6.79
CA HIS A 86 -41.55 -29.99 -6.44
C HIS A 86 -40.54 -30.51 -7.47
N LEU A 87 -39.43 -29.79 -7.65
CA LEU A 87 -38.29 -30.31 -8.40
C LEU A 87 -37.87 -31.68 -7.88
N SER A 88 -37.67 -32.64 -8.77
CA SER A 88 -37.24 -33.97 -8.35
C SER A 88 -35.92 -33.89 -7.60
N ARG A 89 -35.82 -34.58 -6.49
CA ARG A 89 -34.61 -34.64 -5.67
C ARG A 89 -33.39 -35.14 -6.48
N HIS A 90 -33.60 -35.95 -7.51
CA HIS A 90 -32.56 -36.42 -8.43
C HIS A 90 -32.01 -35.25 -9.27
N LYS A 91 -32.87 -34.41 -9.85
CA LYS A 91 -32.49 -33.23 -10.64
C LYS A 91 -31.70 -32.24 -9.75
N VAL A 92 -32.17 -31.93 -8.55
CA VAL A 92 -31.49 -31.05 -7.62
C VAL A 92 -30.08 -31.56 -7.29
N ARG A 93 -29.95 -32.86 -6.96
CA ARG A 93 -28.60 -33.42 -6.67
C ARG A 93 -27.68 -33.39 -7.89
N ARG A 94 -28.21 -33.71 -9.08
CA ARG A 94 -27.40 -33.70 -10.31
C ARG A 94 -26.89 -32.31 -10.61
N VAL A 95 -27.73 -31.29 -10.57
CA VAL A 95 -27.32 -29.91 -10.83
C VAL A 95 -26.34 -29.41 -9.72
N SER A 96 -26.65 -29.63 -8.44
CA SER A 96 -25.77 -29.23 -7.37
C SER A 96 -24.36 -29.87 -7.43
N ARG A 97 -24.25 -31.13 -7.90
CA ARG A 97 -22.95 -31.77 -8.16
C ARG A 97 -22.17 -31.09 -9.28
N TRP A 98 -22.86 -30.80 -10.40
CA TRP A 98 -22.24 -30.09 -11.51
C TRP A 98 -21.74 -28.70 -11.06
N LEU A 99 -22.57 -27.95 -10.34
CA LEU A 99 -22.20 -26.64 -9.83
C LEU A 99 -21.01 -26.72 -8.88
N ALA A 100 -21.00 -27.67 -7.95
CA ALA A 100 -19.88 -27.87 -7.03
C ALA A 100 -18.59 -28.22 -7.78
N GLY A 101 -18.66 -29.11 -8.78
CA GLY A 101 -17.51 -29.47 -9.62
C GLY A 101 -16.98 -28.31 -10.45
N ILE A 102 -17.88 -27.56 -11.09
CA ILE A 102 -17.53 -26.39 -11.91
C ILE A 102 -16.87 -25.31 -11.05
N THR A 103 -17.48 -24.95 -9.91
CA THR A 103 -16.93 -23.89 -9.04
C THR A 103 -15.58 -24.27 -8.44
N ALA A 104 -15.39 -25.53 -8.05
CA ALA A 104 -14.10 -26.04 -7.61
C ALA A 104 -13.06 -26.02 -8.75
N GLY A 105 -13.43 -26.48 -9.95
CA GLY A 105 -12.55 -26.46 -11.12
C GLY A 105 -12.14 -25.04 -11.52
N VAL A 106 -13.05 -24.08 -11.49
CA VAL A 106 -12.76 -22.64 -11.72
C VAL A 106 -11.81 -22.11 -10.66
N ALA A 107 -12.04 -22.43 -9.38
CA ALA A 107 -11.13 -21.98 -8.31
C ALA A 107 -9.72 -22.54 -8.50
N PHE A 108 -9.58 -23.82 -8.83
CA PHE A 108 -8.27 -24.42 -9.15
C PHE A 108 -7.61 -23.76 -10.37
N ALA A 109 -8.36 -23.47 -11.43
CA ALA A 109 -7.84 -22.80 -12.62
C ALA A 109 -7.36 -21.40 -12.29
N PHE A 110 -8.11 -20.65 -11.48
CA PHE A 110 -7.73 -19.32 -11.01
C PHE A 110 -6.47 -19.35 -10.15
N MET A 111 -6.33 -20.31 -9.25
CA MET A 111 -5.12 -20.48 -8.45
C MET A 111 -3.92 -20.90 -9.31
N ALA A 112 -4.12 -21.83 -10.26
CA ALA A 112 -3.06 -22.29 -11.16
C ALA A 112 -2.49 -21.19 -12.05
N TYR A 113 -3.29 -20.20 -12.40
CA TYR A 113 -2.87 -19.01 -13.13
C TYR A 113 -2.39 -17.91 -12.17
N GLY A 114 -3.19 -17.57 -11.17
CA GLY A 114 -3.04 -16.36 -10.38
C GLY A 114 -1.91 -16.42 -9.36
N ILE A 115 -1.52 -17.62 -8.87
CA ILE A 115 -0.37 -17.75 -7.96
C ILE A 115 0.95 -17.48 -8.69
N PRO A 116 1.27 -18.14 -9.83
CA PRO A 116 2.46 -17.79 -10.61
C PRO A 116 2.44 -16.35 -11.12
N HIS A 117 1.26 -15.82 -11.46
CA HIS A 117 1.13 -14.43 -11.90
C HIS A 117 1.45 -13.43 -10.77
N ASN A 118 1.05 -13.73 -9.53
CA ASN A 118 1.44 -12.92 -8.37
C ASN A 118 2.95 -12.99 -8.09
N ASP A 119 3.60 -14.13 -8.33
CA ASP A 119 5.04 -14.29 -8.11
C ASP A 119 5.89 -13.38 -9.03
N GLU A 120 5.35 -13.02 -10.18
CA GLU A 120 5.97 -12.01 -11.05
C GLU A 120 5.48 -10.61 -10.65
N TYR A 121 6.34 -9.60 -10.86
CA TYR A 121 5.94 -8.20 -10.67
C TYR A 121 6.40 -7.35 -11.85
N LYS A 122 5.60 -6.35 -12.18
CA LYS A 122 5.93 -5.36 -13.21
C LYS A 122 6.77 -4.23 -12.64
N THR A 123 7.69 -3.72 -13.44
CA THR A 123 8.43 -2.50 -13.15
C THR A 123 7.87 -1.38 -14.02
N ASN A 124 7.10 -0.52 -13.42
CA ASN A 124 6.51 0.63 -14.09
C ASN A 124 7.46 1.83 -14.00
N LEU A 125 7.55 2.59 -15.08
CA LEU A 125 8.36 3.81 -15.16
C LEU A 125 7.43 5.02 -15.18
N LEU A 126 7.71 6.01 -14.35
CA LEU A 126 6.99 7.28 -14.34
C LEU A 126 7.98 8.44 -14.30
N THR A 127 7.74 9.46 -15.12
CA THR A 127 8.47 10.72 -15.03
C THR A 127 7.53 11.81 -14.54
N ILE A 128 7.98 12.57 -13.56
CA ILE A 128 7.28 13.71 -12.98
C ILE A 128 8.16 14.95 -13.15
N ASP A 129 7.64 15.93 -13.89
CA ASP A 129 8.31 17.20 -14.02
C ASP A 129 8.09 18.02 -12.76
N LEU A 130 9.16 18.38 -12.10
CA LEU A 130 9.13 19.21 -10.91
C LEU A 130 8.89 20.69 -11.32
N PRO A 131 8.20 21.48 -10.47
CA PRO A 131 8.12 22.93 -10.63
C PRO A 131 9.50 23.57 -10.82
N SER A 132 9.55 24.69 -11.58
CA SER A 132 10.81 25.33 -11.99
C SER A 132 11.67 25.90 -10.85
N GLN A 133 11.10 26.01 -9.65
CA GLN A 133 11.83 26.40 -8.44
C GLN A 133 12.79 25.31 -7.93
N TYR A 134 12.64 24.07 -8.38
CA TYR A 134 13.51 22.97 -8.00
C TYR A 134 14.61 22.77 -9.03
N THR A 135 15.84 22.56 -8.56
CA THR A 135 17.03 22.53 -9.40
C THR A 135 17.66 21.15 -9.53
N GLU A 136 17.24 20.20 -8.70
CA GLU A 136 17.83 18.88 -8.64
C GLU A 136 16.81 17.80 -9.02
N SER A 137 17.23 16.92 -9.91
CA SER A 137 16.47 15.73 -10.28
C SER A 137 16.84 14.58 -9.34
N PHE A 138 15.91 13.68 -9.06
CA PHE A 138 16.15 12.48 -8.28
C PHE A 138 15.29 11.31 -8.75
N THR A 139 15.71 10.10 -8.38
CA THR A 139 15.00 8.87 -8.70
C THR A 139 14.52 8.21 -7.41
N ALA A 140 13.24 7.84 -7.35
CA ALA A 140 12.68 7.05 -6.27
C ALA A 140 12.14 5.72 -6.80
N ILE A 141 12.25 4.66 -5.99
CA ILE A 141 11.46 3.44 -6.19
C ILE A 141 10.36 3.43 -5.15
N PHE A 142 9.12 3.34 -5.60
CA PHE A 142 7.96 3.18 -4.74
C PHE A 142 7.40 1.75 -4.83
N PHE A 143 7.11 1.18 -3.69
CA PHE A 143 6.45 -0.12 -3.52
C PHE A 143 5.60 -0.09 -2.25
N SER A 144 4.56 -0.92 -2.18
CA SER A 144 3.65 -1.01 -1.05
C SER A 144 3.09 -2.44 -0.94
N ASP A 145 2.37 -2.71 0.12
CA ASP A 145 1.55 -3.92 0.25
C ASP A 145 2.37 -5.20 0.00
N ILE A 146 3.40 -5.42 0.82
CA ILE A 146 4.22 -6.64 0.75
C ILE A 146 3.48 -7.82 1.36
N HIS A 147 2.72 -7.61 2.44
CA HIS A 147 1.94 -8.64 3.11
C HIS A 147 2.70 -9.94 3.35
N VAL A 148 3.90 -9.84 3.94
CA VAL A 148 4.67 -11.06 4.26
C VAL A 148 3.81 -11.99 5.10
N ASP A 149 3.55 -13.20 4.56
CA ASP A 149 2.72 -14.24 5.14
C ASP A 149 3.38 -15.63 4.99
N PRO A 150 2.78 -16.75 5.46
CA PRO A 150 3.35 -18.07 5.30
C PRO A 150 3.51 -18.58 3.85
N LEU A 151 2.83 -17.96 2.89
CA LEU A 151 2.91 -18.28 1.45
C LEU A 151 3.77 -17.30 0.66
N PHE A 152 4.28 -16.23 1.29
CA PHE A 152 5.07 -15.20 0.64
C PHE A 152 6.35 -15.76 0.01
N ASN A 153 6.60 -15.40 -1.24
CA ASN A 153 7.75 -15.88 -1.99
C ASN A 153 9.01 -15.03 -1.74
N ALA A 154 9.87 -15.45 -0.82
CA ALA A 154 11.12 -14.76 -0.52
C ALA A 154 12.05 -14.60 -1.75
N LYS A 155 11.95 -15.44 -2.80
CA LYS A 155 12.71 -15.27 -4.04
C LYS A 155 12.25 -14.04 -4.82
N LYS A 156 10.96 -13.69 -4.76
CA LYS A 156 10.41 -12.45 -5.35
C LYS A 156 11.06 -11.24 -4.70
N LEU A 157 11.16 -11.20 -3.37
CA LEU A 157 11.88 -10.14 -2.65
C LEU A 157 13.37 -10.10 -3.01
N GLY A 158 14.01 -11.26 -3.16
CA GLY A 158 15.41 -11.36 -3.61
C GLY A 158 15.63 -10.74 -5.00
N ARG A 159 14.72 -10.98 -5.96
CA ARG A 159 14.77 -10.33 -7.28
C ARG A 159 14.61 -8.81 -7.18
N PHE A 160 13.71 -8.36 -6.30
CA PHE A 160 13.51 -6.93 -6.07
C PHE A 160 14.75 -6.26 -5.46
N ILE A 161 15.40 -6.89 -4.47
CA ILE A 161 16.68 -6.41 -3.91
C ILE A 161 17.74 -6.25 -5.01
N ALA A 162 17.92 -7.26 -5.85
CA ALA A 162 18.87 -7.20 -6.95
C ALA A 162 18.54 -6.08 -7.96
N GLN A 163 17.27 -5.80 -8.18
CA GLN A 163 16.83 -4.70 -9.03
C GLN A 163 17.11 -3.33 -8.39
N VAL A 164 16.86 -3.16 -7.11
CA VAL A 164 17.21 -1.92 -6.36
C VAL A 164 18.71 -1.69 -6.42
N ASP A 165 19.53 -2.72 -6.21
CA ASP A 165 20.99 -2.66 -6.32
C ASP A 165 21.47 -2.28 -7.72
N SER A 166 20.74 -2.68 -8.75
CA SER A 166 21.06 -2.32 -10.16
C SER A 166 20.68 -0.88 -10.50
N ILE A 167 19.48 -0.43 -10.06
CA ILE A 167 18.96 0.92 -10.34
C ILE A 167 19.66 1.96 -9.48
N LYS A 168 19.98 1.62 -8.23
CA LYS A 168 20.54 2.51 -7.20
C LYS A 168 19.74 3.82 -7.11
N PRO A 169 18.46 3.74 -6.70
CA PRO A 169 17.62 4.92 -6.57
C PRO A 169 18.18 5.86 -5.50
N ASP A 170 17.85 7.14 -5.58
CA ASP A 170 18.16 8.08 -4.50
C ASP A 170 17.31 7.78 -3.28
N TYR A 171 16.04 7.44 -3.50
CA TYR A 171 15.10 7.10 -2.41
C TYR A 171 14.39 5.77 -2.68
N LEU A 172 14.20 5.01 -1.61
CA LEU A 172 13.33 3.83 -1.58
C LEU A 172 12.12 4.15 -0.69
N LEU A 173 10.91 4.11 -1.26
CA LEU A 173 9.69 4.56 -0.61
C LEU A 173 8.75 3.37 -0.39
N PHE A 174 8.46 3.04 0.86
CA PHE A 174 7.55 1.98 1.24
C PHE A 174 6.21 2.53 1.71
N GLY A 175 5.15 2.14 1.02
CA GLY A 175 3.79 2.65 1.20
C GLY A 175 2.94 1.94 2.27
N GLY A 176 3.50 1.09 3.14
CA GLY A 176 2.79 0.39 4.21
C GLY A 176 2.30 -1.01 3.84
N ASP A 177 1.65 -1.67 4.79
CA ASP A 177 1.20 -3.07 4.77
C ASP A 177 2.37 -4.05 4.60
N LEU A 178 3.18 -4.12 5.67
CA LEU A 178 4.41 -4.91 5.72
C LEU A 178 4.15 -6.42 5.77
N ALA A 179 3.29 -6.86 6.68
CA ALA A 179 3.09 -8.27 6.94
C ALA A 179 1.71 -8.60 7.53
N ASP A 180 1.27 -9.85 7.32
CA ASP A 180 0.02 -10.39 7.86
C ASP A 180 0.24 -11.30 9.08
N PHE A 181 1.49 -11.44 9.55
CA PHE A 181 1.84 -12.17 10.77
C PHE A 181 2.93 -11.44 11.56
N SER A 182 3.24 -11.89 12.78
CA SER A 182 4.10 -11.13 13.70
C SER A 182 5.51 -10.87 13.18
N THR A 183 6.08 -9.71 13.55
CA THR A 183 7.46 -9.34 13.22
C THR A 183 8.49 -10.33 13.77
N GLU A 184 8.21 -10.99 14.89
CA GLU A 184 9.03 -12.08 15.42
C GLU A 184 9.12 -13.28 14.48
N LYS A 185 8.02 -13.62 13.78
CA LYS A 185 8.05 -14.66 12.74
C LYS A 185 8.84 -14.21 11.51
N MET A 186 8.78 -12.92 11.18
CA MET A 186 9.61 -12.35 10.11
C MET A 186 11.09 -12.53 10.41
N ASP A 187 11.54 -12.21 11.63
CA ASP A 187 12.92 -12.36 12.05
C ASP A 187 13.36 -13.83 12.02
N ARG A 188 12.53 -14.74 12.53
CA ARG A 188 12.80 -16.18 12.48
C ARG A 188 12.98 -16.73 11.05
N ASN A 189 12.33 -16.10 10.07
CA ASN A 189 12.42 -16.46 8.66
C ASN A 189 13.51 -15.65 7.91
N GLY A 190 14.27 -14.79 8.60
CA GLY A 190 15.39 -14.03 8.05
C GLY A 190 14.97 -12.83 7.19
N TYR A 191 13.73 -12.36 7.29
CA TYR A 191 13.27 -11.19 6.54
C TYR A 191 13.95 -9.90 7.00
N ASP A 192 14.36 -9.79 8.27
CA ASP A 192 15.14 -8.66 8.77
C ASP A 192 16.45 -8.46 7.98
N ILE A 193 17.13 -9.55 7.61
CA ILE A 193 18.34 -9.52 6.80
C ILE A 193 18.02 -9.06 5.37
N LEU A 194 16.93 -9.56 4.78
CA LEU A 194 16.53 -9.21 3.42
C LEU A 194 16.12 -7.73 3.33
N PHE A 195 15.36 -7.23 4.29
CA PHE A 195 14.94 -5.82 4.30
C PHE A 195 16.11 -4.87 4.58
N LYS A 196 17.08 -5.24 5.42
CA LYS A 196 18.33 -4.48 5.57
C LYS A 196 19.13 -4.38 4.26
N LYS A 197 19.18 -5.46 3.47
CA LYS A 197 19.79 -5.40 2.14
C LYS A 197 19.00 -4.52 1.19
N LEU A 198 17.67 -4.60 1.23
CA LEU A 198 16.79 -3.78 0.40
C LEU A 198 17.00 -2.28 0.66
N THR A 199 16.98 -1.86 1.93
CA THR A 199 17.13 -0.45 2.32
C THR A 199 18.52 0.10 2.03
N ALA A 200 19.57 -0.74 2.15
CA ALA A 200 20.94 -0.37 1.84
C ALA A 200 21.16 -0.04 0.34
N GLY A 201 20.23 -0.43 -0.54
CA GLY A 201 20.30 -0.11 -1.97
C GLY A 201 19.92 1.33 -2.32
N ALA A 202 19.31 2.09 -1.42
CA ALA A 202 19.00 3.51 -1.60
C ALA A 202 20.25 4.39 -1.32
N LYS A 203 20.52 5.37 -2.19
CA LYS A 203 21.69 6.26 -2.04
C LYS A 203 21.53 7.27 -0.91
N VAL A 204 20.32 7.81 -0.71
CA VAL A 204 20.06 8.87 0.27
C VAL A 204 19.28 8.32 1.46
N ALA A 205 18.11 7.73 1.23
CA ALA A 205 17.29 7.18 2.30
C ALA A 205 16.27 6.16 1.81
N ALA A 206 15.91 5.23 2.71
CA ALA A 206 14.70 4.43 2.63
C ALA A 206 13.67 5.01 3.60
N VAL A 207 12.47 5.31 3.11
CA VAL A 207 11.37 5.91 3.88
C VAL A 207 10.19 4.95 3.90
N ALA A 208 9.53 4.81 5.04
CA ALA A 208 8.37 3.96 5.20
C ALA A 208 7.24 4.66 5.94
N ILE A 209 6.03 4.23 5.66
CA ILE A 209 4.83 4.56 6.43
C ILE A 209 4.12 3.29 6.88
N ASN A 210 3.16 3.43 7.79
CA ASN A 210 2.25 2.37 8.17
C ASN A 210 1.08 2.28 7.19
N GLY A 211 0.67 1.03 6.89
CA GLY A 211 -0.64 0.74 6.32
C GLY A 211 -1.63 0.28 7.38
N ASN A 212 -2.77 -0.23 6.95
CA ASN A 212 -3.80 -0.67 7.90
C ASN A 212 -3.47 -2.02 8.57
N HIS A 213 -2.62 -2.84 7.98
CA HIS A 213 -2.20 -4.13 8.55
C HIS A 213 -1.24 -3.97 9.72
N GLU A 214 -0.48 -2.89 9.80
CA GLU A 214 0.33 -2.57 10.98
C GLU A 214 -0.51 -2.48 12.25
N SER A 215 -1.78 -2.04 12.15
CA SER A 215 -2.71 -2.08 13.29
C SER A 215 -3.02 -3.49 13.80
N MET A 216 -2.96 -4.51 12.93
CA MET A 216 -3.15 -5.90 13.32
C MET A 216 -1.89 -6.46 13.95
N LEU A 217 -0.71 -6.09 13.43
CA LEU A 217 0.58 -6.45 14.02
C LEU A 217 0.71 -5.89 15.43
N GLU A 218 0.36 -4.63 15.66
CA GLU A 218 0.39 -3.99 16.99
C GLU A 218 -0.53 -4.71 17.97
N ARG A 219 -1.76 -5.06 17.56
CA ARG A 219 -2.68 -5.83 18.39
C ARG A 219 -2.19 -7.23 18.73
N SER A 220 -1.33 -7.81 17.90
CA SER A 220 -0.68 -9.10 18.17
C SER A 220 0.57 -8.98 19.06
N GLY A 221 0.90 -7.77 19.54
CA GLY A 221 2.05 -7.49 20.38
C GLY A 221 3.35 -7.23 19.60
N SER A 222 3.29 -7.09 18.28
CA SER A 222 4.43 -6.68 17.45
C SER A 222 4.61 -5.17 17.45
N ASN A 223 5.83 -4.71 17.16
CA ASN A 223 6.12 -3.29 16.92
C ASN A 223 6.66 -3.13 15.48
N PRO A 224 5.78 -2.93 14.49
CA PRO A 224 6.19 -2.83 13.09
C PRO A 224 7.06 -1.59 12.82
N ASP A 225 6.81 -0.47 13.48
CA ASP A 225 7.61 0.74 13.36
C ASP A 225 9.07 0.52 13.76
N GLU A 226 9.26 -0.10 14.92
CA GLU A 226 10.60 -0.41 15.42
C GLU A 226 11.29 -1.43 14.51
N TRP A 227 10.56 -2.42 14.04
CA TRP A 227 11.07 -3.42 13.10
C TRP A 227 11.56 -2.77 11.80
N MET A 228 10.75 -1.89 11.19
CA MET A 228 11.12 -1.17 9.98
C MET A 228 12.32 -0.24 10.21
N ARG A 229 12.40 0.45 11.36
CA ARG A 229 13.59 1.26 11.72
C ARG A 229 14.85 0.40 11.85
N LYS A 230 14.77 -0.78 12.48
CA LYS A 230 15.89 -1.74 12.55
C LYS A 230 16.28 -2.30 11.19
N ALA A 231 15.34 -2.38 10.26
CA ALA A 231 15.60 -2.75 8.87
C ALA A 231 16.18 -1.59 8.03
N GLY A 232 16.35 -0.38 8.58
CA GLY A 232 17.00 0.75 7.93
C GLY A 232 16.05 1.77 7.32
N PHE A 233 14.75 1.70 7.56
CA PHE A 233 13.80 2.72 7.13
C PHE A 233 13.73 3.91 8.07
N VAL A 234 13.60 5.11 7.53
CA VAL A 234 13.06 6.28 8.23
C VAL A 234 11.53 6.12 8.23
N VAL A 235 10.96 5.76 9.37
CA VAL A 235 9.52 5.54 9.51
C VAL A 235 8.85 6.84 9.88
N LEU A 236 7.93 7.28 9.02
CA LEU A 236 7.13 8.49 9.19
C LEU A 236 5.71 8.11 9.65
N ASP A 237 5.30 8.71 10.77
CA ASP A 237 4.02 8.47 11.42
C ASP A 237 3.45 9.83 11.83
N ASP A 238 2.52 10.37 11.05
CA ASP A 238 2.04 11.75 11.08
C ASP A 238 3.20 12.75 11.33
N SER A 239 4.23 12.61 10.50
CA SER A 239 5.46 13.37 10.62
C SER A 239 6.10 13.68 9.27
N THR A 240 6.95 14.70 9.24
CA THR A 240 7.69 15.13 8.06
C THR A 240 9.18 15.08 8.32
N ALA A 241 9.94 14.50 7.39
CA ALA A 241 11.40 14.52 7.39
C ALA A 241 11.93 15.00 6.05
N CYS A 242 12.89 15.91 6.08
CA CYS A 242 13.63 16.35 4.90
C CYS A 242 14.96 15.60 4.83
N LEU A 243 15.12 14.75 3.84
CA LEU A 243 16.25 13.85 3.64
C LEU A 243 16.93 14.24 2.32
N GLY A 244 18.18 14.67 2.38
CA GLY A 244 18.80 15.34 1.23
C GLY A 244 17.99 16.58 0.82
N ASN A 245 17.69 16.71 -0.46
CA ASN A 245 16.96 17.86 -1.02
C ASN A 245 15.45 17.62 -1.19
N VAL A 246 14.88 16.56 -0.60
CA VAL A 246 13.45 16.24 -0.69
C VAL A 246 12.86 16.11 0.71
N CYS A 247 11.64 16.62 0.88
CA CYS A 247 10.87 16.44 2.11
C CYS A 247 9.78 15.38 1.88
N PHE A 248 9.69 14.46 2.81
CA PHE A 248 8.69 13.39 2.82
C PHE A 248 7.79 13.56 4.04
N THR A 249 6.49 13.51 3.81
CA THR A 249 5.49 13.44 4.87
C THR A 249 4.85 12.05 4.83
N GLY A 250 4.85 11.35 5.96
CA GLY A 250 4.11 10.12 6.15
C GLY A 250 2.90 10.33 7.02
N ARG A 251 1.74 9.87 6.53
CA ARG A 251 0.49 9.90 7.28
C ARG A 251 0.29 8.59 8.02
N THR A 252 -0.11 8.68 9.29
CA THR A 252 -0.58 7.50 10.04
C THR A 252 -1.82 6.92 9.36
N ASP A 253 -1.87 5.60 9.14
CA ASP A 253 -3.08 4.97 8.61
C ASP A 253 -4.27 5.12 9.58
N PHE A 254 -5.48 5.21 9.04
CA PHE A 254 -6.72 5.38 9.85
C PHE A 254 -6.96 4.23 10.83
N MET A 255 -6.58 3.01 10.45
CA MET A 255 -6.75 1.84 11.32
C MET A 255 -5.70 1.82 12.43
N VAL A 256 -4.49 2.28 12.13
CA VAL A 256 -3.41 2.43 13.11
C VAL A 256 -3.76 3.52 14.13
N ALA A 257 -4.16 4.71 13.67
CA ALA A 257 -4.60 5.78 14.56
C ALA A 257 -5.74 5.32 15.48
N ARG A 258 -6.74 4.64 14.90
CA ARG A 258 -7.85 4.08 15.66
C ARG A 258 -7.43 2.99 16.66
N SER A 259 -6.45 2.13 16.31
CA SER A 259 -5.97 1.07 17.22
C SER A 259 -5.22 1.65 18.42
N ARG A 260 -4.58 2.81 18.23
CA ARG A 260 -3.84 3.55 19.26
C ARG A 260 -4.72 4.53 20.04
N ASP A 261 -6.01 4.64 19.70
CA ASP A 261 -6.95 5.63 20.25
C ASP A 261 -6.45 7.08 20.07
N THR A 262 -5.90 7.37 18.88
CA THR A 262 -5.38 8.68 18.49
C THR A 262 -6.07 9.20 17.24
N GLU A 263 -6.01 10.51 17.02
CA GLU A 263 -6.43 11.15 15.78
C GLU A 263 -5.22 11.41 14.88
N ARG A 264 -5.44 11.33 13.55
CA ARG A 264 -4.42 11.72 12.58
C ARG A 264 -4.22 13.22 12.64
N LYS A 265 -2.97 13.67 12.60
CA LYS A 265 -2.69 15.10 12.49
C LYS A 265 -3.23 15.64 11.16
N PRO A 266 -3.82 16.84 11.14
CA PRO A 266 -4.17 17.48 9.88
C PRO A 266 -2.91 17.74 9.05
N LEU A 267 -3.01 17.64 7.72
CA LEU A 267 -1.86 17.83 6.84
C LEU A 267 -1.23 19.23 6.99
N SER A 268 -2.01 20.22 7.38
CA SER A 268 -1.53 21.60 7.65
C SER A 268 -0.46 21.69 8.75
N GLU A 269 -0.43 20.74 9.69
CA GLU A 269 0.58 20.65 10.74
C GLU A 269 1.85 19.90 10.29
N LEU A 270 1.80 19.28 9.11
CA LEU A 270 2.87 18.44 8.56
C LEU A 270 3.59 19.11 7.38
N VAL A 271 3.21 20.34 7.05
CA VAL A 271 3.86 21.10 5.95
C VAL A 271 5.34 21.30 6.30
N PRO A 272 6.28 20.90 5.40
CA PRO A 272 7.70 21.11 5.66
C PRO A 272 8.05 22.60 5.75
N ASP A 273 8.88 22.92 6.71
CA ASP A 273 9.39 24.28 6.85
C ASP A 273 10.22 24.69 5.63
N SER A 274 10.04 25.96 5.20
CA SER A 274 10.94 26.56 4.23
C SER A 274 12.32 26.78 4.90
N ILE A 275 13.39 26.22 4.31
CA ILE A 275 14.75 26.49 4.79
C ILE A 275 15.09 27.92 4.36
N LYS A 276 15.47 28.75 5.33
CA LYS A 276 16.04 30.04 5.06
C LYS A 276 17.54 29.86 4.76
N ILE A 277 17.95 30.10 3.51
CA ILE A 277 19.37 30.18 3.16
C ILE A 277 19.81 31.63 3.36
N VAL A 278 20.89 31.78 4.10
CA VAL A 278 21.56 33.07 4.23
C VAL A 278 22.53 33.19 3.05
N GLU A 279 22.17 33.98 2.02
CA GLU A 279 23.15 34.37 1.01
C GLU A 279 24.03 35.52 1.55
N HIS A 280 25.35 35.33 1.49
CA HIS A 280 26.28 36.43 1.69
C HIS A 280 26.12 37.41 0.53
N VAL A 281 25.62 38.60 0.83
CA VAL A 281 25.55 39.67 -0.15
C VAL A 281 26.99 40.06 -0.52
N LYS A 282 27.37 39.90 -1.80
CA LYS A 282 28.69 40.19 -2.34
C LYS A 282 29.11 41.66 -2.18
N ASP A 283 28.21 42.55 -1.80
CA ASP A 283 28.48 43.98 -1.68
C ASP A 283 29.28 44.37 -0.44
N SER A 284 29.40 43.52 0.58
CA SER A 284 30.21 43.82 1.75
C SER A 284 31.72 43.77 1.49
N ILE A 285 32.15 43.09 0.43
CA ILE A 285 33.61 43.00 0.08
C ILE A 285 34.07 44.31 -0.62
N ALA A 286 33.24 44.94 -1.42
CA ALA A 286 33.54 46.21 -2.07
C ALA A 286 33.59 47.38 -1.09
N ALA A 287 32.71 47.42 -0.07
CA ALA A 287 32.70 48.45 0.97
C ALA A 287 33.93 48.36 1.89
N ASN A 288 34.41 47.17 2.22
CA ASN A 288 35.62 46.99 3.00
C ASN A 288 36.90 47.34 2.25
N ALA A 289 36.96 47.13 0.95
CA ALA A 289 38.13 47.50 0.12
C ALA A 289 38.29 49.03 0.02
N THR A 290 37.20 49.79 0.04
CA THR A 290 37.22 51.26 -0.01
C THR A 290 37.52 51.89 1.36
N ALA A 291 37.14 51.22 2.46
CA ALA A 291 37.41 51.68 3.82
C ALA A 291 38.89 51.51 4.26
N VAL A 292 39.58 50.47 3.72
CA VAL A 292 41.00 50.24 4.02
C VAL A 292 41.93 51.21 3.27
N ALA A 293 41.46 51.84 2.18
CA ALA A 293 42.24 52.80 1.42
C ALA A 293 42.19 54.25 1.97
N ALA A 294 41.37 54.52 3.02
CA ALA A 294 41.17 55.86 3.60
C ALA A 294 41.76 56.05 5.02
N GLN A 295 42.52 55.10 5.53
CA GLN A 295 43.15 55.22 6.84
C GLN A 295 44.59 55.71 6.77
N ASP A 296 44.73 57.01 6.59
CA ASP A 296 45.87 57.74 7.17
C ASP A 296 45.32 59.02 7.80
N SER A 297 45.21 59.01 9.12
CA SER A 297 45.35 60.06 10.14
C SER A 297 44.31 59.96 11.28
N THR A 298 44.86 59.68 12.47
CA THR A 298 44.42 60.10 13.81
C THR A 298 42.99 60.50 14.09
N ALA A 299 42.27 59.60 14.79
CA ALA A 299 41.45 59.91 15.97
C ALA A 299 40.58 58.68 16.37
N ASP A 300 40.58 58.41 17.70
CA ASP A 300 39.70 57.40 18.33
C ASP A 300 38.21 57.59 17.99
N THR A 301 37.73 56.76 17.11
CA THR A 301 36.29 56.49 17.02
C THR A 301 36.16 55.04 16.59
N ILE A 302 35.72 54.19 17.53
CA ILE A 302 35.31 52.82 17.22
C ILE A 302 34.13 52.90 16.24
N ALA A 303 34.41 52.79 14.94
CA ALA A 303 33.38 52.64 13.93
C ALA A 303 32.68 51.30 14.16
N ALA A 304 31.39 51.34 14.44
CA ALA A 304 30.54 50.16 14.51
C ALA A 304 30.72 49.35 13.20
N ALA A 305 31.02 48.05 13.33
CA ALA A 305 31.11 47.16 12.20
C ALA A 305 29.82 47.25 11.36
N PRO A 306 29.93 47.33 10.03
CA PRO A 306 28.74 47.41 9.17
C PRO A 306 27.81 46.21 9.47
N ALA A 307 26.53 46.49 9.73
CA ALA A 307 25.53 45.46 9.93
C ALA A 307 25.41 44.64 8.64
N ILE A 308 25.82 43.38 8.73
CA ILE A 308 25.64 42.43 7.64
C ILE A 308 24.15 42.16 7.52
N THR A 309 23.49 42.66 6.47
CA THR A 309 22.11 42.35 6.13
C THR A 309 22.09 41.04 5.35
N TYR A 310 21.37 40.07 5.89
CA TYR A 310 21.14 38.78 5.25
C TYR A 310 19.80 38.77 4.55
N ASP A 311 19.79 38.62 3.25
CA ASP A 311 18.54 38.31 2.52
C ASP A 311 18.26 36.81 2.65
N THR A 312 17.14 36.47 3.26
CA THR A 312 16.70 35.09 3.40
C THR A 312 15.79 34.73 2.22
N ILE A 313 16.32 33.92 1.28
CA ILE A 313 15.50 33.37 0.21
C ILE A 313 14.90 32.05 0.72
N PRO A 314 13.56 31.88 0.71
CA PRO A 314 12.96 30.62 1.07
C PRO A 314 13.32 29.55 0.03
N LEU A 315 14.09 28.54 0.44
CA LEU A 315 14.36 27.38 -0.40
C LEU A 315 13.24 26.34 -0.19
N TYR A 316 12.37 26.21 -1.18
CA TYR A 316 11.37 25.15 -1.19
C TYR A 316 11.98 23.86 -1.70
N ARG A 317 11.92 22.80 -0.89
CA ARG A 317 12.25 21.45 -1.32
C ARG A 317 11.02 20.79 -1.93
N PRO A 318 11.20 19.87 -2.92
CA PRO A 318 10.10 18.98 -3.35
C PRO A 318 9.49 18.29 -2.14
N TRP A 319 8.16 18.29 -2.08
CA TRP A 319 7.41 17.71 -0.97
C TRP A 319 6.57 16.53 -1.47
N ILE A 320 6.93 15.32 -1.05
CA ILE A 320 6.28 14.06 -1.39
C ILE A 320 5.47 13.58 -0.19
N LEU A 321 4.18 13.33 -0.41
CA LEU A 321 3.28 12.75 0.58
C LEU A 321 3.18 11.23 0.39
N LEU A 322 3.33 10.48 1.47
CA LEU A 322 2.99 9.06 1.54
C LEU A 322 1.75 8.92 2.44
N ASP A 323 0.65 8.42 1.90
CA ASP A 323 -0.57 8.10 2.64
C ASP A 323 -1.09 6.76 2.13
N HIS A 324 -1.08 5.73 2.96
CA HIS A 324 -1.37 4.36 2.54
C HIS A 324 -2.69 4.24 1.78
N GLN A 325 -3.77 4.86 2.30
CA GLN A 325 -5.09 4.85 1.66
C GLN A 325 -5.31 6.09 0.78
N PRO A 326 -5.69 5.96 -0.51
CA PRO A 326 -5.86 7.09 -1.44
C PRO A 326 -7.16 7.87 -1.19
N LYS A 327 -7.28 8.52 -0.02
CA LYS A 327 -8.47 9.32 0.34
C LYS A 327 -8.40 10.77 -0.12
N GLY A 328 -7.21 11.23 -0.52
CA GLY A 328 -6.97 12.61 -0.92
C GLY A 328 -6.71 13.53 0.27
N ILE A 329 -6.54 14.81 -0.04
CA ILE A 329 -6.28 15.86 0.96
C ILE A 329 -7.59 16.29 1.62
N GLU A 330 -7.52 16.61 2.90
CA GLU A 330 -8.67 17.14 3.67
C GLU A 330 -9.17 18.46 3.07
N LYS A 331 -10.49 18.61 2.96
CA LYS A 331 -11.11 19.84 2.44
C LYS A 331 -10.79 21.09 3.28
N THR A 332 -10.43 20.88 4.54
CA THR A 332 -10.05 21.94 5.49
C THR A 332 -8.58 22.32 5.40
N HIS A 333 -7.79 21.60 4.57
CA HIS A 333 -6.39 21.92 4.41
C HIS A 333 -6.21 23.33 3.83
N ALA A 334 -5.39 24.13 4.50
CA ALA A 334 -4.97 25.44 4.05
C ALA A 334 -3.44 25.48 3.97
N GLY A 335 -2.90 26.14 2.96
CA GLY A 335 -1.46 26.28 2.77
C GLY A 335 -0.92 25.50 1.57
N ARG A 336 0.40 25.23 1.59
CA ARG A 336 1.09 24.50 0.53
C ARG A 336 0.56 23.07 0.43
N LEU A 337 0.31 22.63 -0.80
CA LEU A 337 0.00 21.24 -1.11
C LEU A 337 1.28 20.46 -1.43
N PRO A 338 1.32 19.12 -1.19
CA PRO A 338 2.38 18.26 -1.69
C PRO A 338 2.52 18.37 -3.21
N ASP A 339 3.76 18.28 -3.70
CA ASP A 339 4.02 18.27 -5.15
C ASP A 339 3.61 16.95 -5.80
N PHE A 340 3.64 15.86 -5.02
CA PHE A 340 3.23 14.53 -5.45
C PHE A 340 2.82 13.67 -4.25
N ALA A 341 1.92 12.71 -4.47
CA ALA A 341 1.47 11.79 -3.42
C ALA A 341 1.46 10.35 -3.89
N LEU A 342 1.68 9.43 -2.95
CA LEU A 342 1.85 7.99 -3.16
C LEU A 342 0.95 7.21 -2.20
N SER A 343 0.26 6.19 -2.74
CA SER A 343 -0.59 5.28 -1.98
C SER A 343 -0.51 3.84 -2.49
N GLY A 344 -0.90 2.89 -1.64
CA GLY A 344 -1.16 1.50 -1.96
C GLY A 344 -2.61 1.13 -1.62
N HIS A 345 -2.79 0.08 -0.81
CA HIS A 345 -4.02 -0.34 -0.14
C HIS A 345 -5.09 -1.00 -1.02
N THR A 346 -5.31 -0.53 -2.23
CA THR A 346 -6.45 -0.97 -3.05
C THR A 346 -6.22 -2.29 -3.75
N HIS A 347 -4.95 -2.68 -3.91
CA HIS A 347 -4.49 -3.82 -4.70
C HIS A 347 -5.05 -3.86 -6.13
N ASP A 348 -5.61 -2.74 -6.62
CA ASP A 348 -6.39 -2.71 -7.87
C ASP A 348 -7.47 -3.82 -7.89
N GLY A 349 -8.06 -4.08 -6.72
CA GLY A 349 -9.05 -5.14 -6.49
C GLY A 349 -8.49 -6.56 -6.47
N GLN A 350 -7.20 -6.78 -6.70
CA GLN A 350 -6.44 -8.03 -6.62
C GLN A 350 -6.93 -9.16 -7.52
N PHE A 351 -8.20 -9.57 -7.45
CA PHE A 351 -8.76 -10.64 -8.29
C PHE A 351 -10.24 -10.44 -8.61
N PHE A 352 -10.66 -11.03 -9.73
CA PHE A 352 -12.05 -11.03 -10.19
C PHE A 352 -13.00 -11.64 -9.12
N PRO A 353 -14.17 -11.04 -8.82
CA PRO A 353 -14.76 -9.88 -9.49
C PRO A 353 -14.43 -8.52 -8.85
N VAL A 354 -13.59 -8.48 -7.83
CA VAL A 354 -13.30 -7.26 -7.06
C VAL A 354 -12.61 -6.19 -7.92
N THR A 355 -11.80 -6.61 -8.90
CA THR A 355 -11.18 -5.74 -9.91
C THR A 355 -12.18 -4.88 -10.71
N PHE A 356 -13.44 -5.31 -10.85
CA PHE A 356 -14.50 -4.49 -11.46
C PHE A 356 -15.24 -3.60 -10.47
N LEU A 357 -15.12 -3.87 -9.18
CA LEU A 357 -15.88 -3.17 -8.14
C LEU A 357 -15.04 -2.10 -7.45
N ILE A 358 -13.73 -2.19 -7.53
CA ILE A 358 -12.82 -1.34 -6.76
C ILE A 358 -12.97 0.15 -7.12
N ASP A 359 -13.21 0.47 -8.41
CA ASP A 359 -13.43 1.84 -8.89
C ASP A 359 -14.74 2.48 -8.39
N TYR A 360 -15.69 1.67 -7.93
CA TYR A 360 -16.89 2.20 -7.26
C TYR A 360 -16.64 2.54 -5.79
N VAL A 361 -15.59 1.97 -5.20
CA VAL A 361 -15.22 2.19 -3.79
C VAL A 361 -14.25 3.36 -3.66
N TRP A 362 -13.28 3.47 -4.57
CA TRP A 362 -12.22 4.47 -4.53
C TRP A 362 -12.32 5.43 -5.72
N LYS A 363 -12.14 6.74 -5.46
CA LYS A 363 -12.09 7.76 -6.53
C LYS A 363 -10.90 7.60 -7.46
N LEU A 364 -9.82 7.04 -6.94
CA LEU A 364 -8.63 6.62 -7.66
C LEU A 364 -8.20 5.30 -7.05
N ALA A 365 -8.56 4.20 -7.70
CA ALA A 365 -8.22 2.87 -7.23
C ALA A 365 -6.81 2.45 -7.66
N TYR A 366 -6.35 2.90 -8.83
CA TYR A 366 -5.07 2.51 -9.41
C TYR A 366 -4.50 3.56 -10.36
N GLY A 367 -3.17 3.59 -10.46
CA GLY A 367 -2.46 4.42 -11.41
C GLY A 367 -2.38 5.89 -11.03
N LYS A 368 -2.14 6.74 -12.03
CA LYS A 368 -1.94 8.18 -11.84
C LYS A 368 -3.25 8.95 -11.97
N GLY A 369 -3.52 9.84 -11.03
CA GLY A 369 -4.71 10.71 -11.06
C GLY A 369 -4.55 11.93 -10.16
N ALA A 370 -5.61 12.71 -10.01
CA ALA A 370 -5.63 13.86 -9.12
C ALA A 370 -6.63 13.65 -7.98
N LEU A 371 -6.17 13.83 -6.74
CA LEU A 371 -7.00 13.78 -5.55
C LEU A 371 -6.73 15.00 -4.65
N GLY A 372 -7.77 15.76 -4.34
CA GLY A 372 -7.62 16.93 -3.48
C GLY A 372 -6.69 18.03 -4.02
N GLY A 373 -6.56 18.15 -5.35
CA GLY A 373 -5.68 19.13 -5.98
C GLY A 373 -4.21 18.67 -6.11
N VAL A 374 -3.86 17.47 -5.67
CA VAL A 374 -2.53 16.89 -5.72
C VAL A 374 -2.46 15.79 -6.79
N LEU A 375 -1.37 15.71 -7.53
CA LEU A 375 -1.07 14.60 -8.41
C LEU A 375 -0.73 13.38 -7.55
N TRP A 376 -1.42 12.29 -7.80
CA TRP A 376 -1.38 11.07 -6.99
C TRP A 376 -1.05 9.84 -7.83
N LEU A 377 -0.27 8.93 -7.26
CA LEU A 377 -0.04 7.59 -7.79
C LEU A 377 -0.52 6.56 -6.77
N VAL A 378 -1.41 5.67 -7.19
CA VAL A 378 -1.88 4.54 -6.40
C VAL A 378 -1.33 3.26 -7.01
N SER A 379 -0.55 2.52 -6.23
CA SER A 379 -0.01 1.22 -6.63
C SER A 379 -0.99 0.09 -6.34
N SER A 380 -0.93 -0.94 -7.17
CA SER A 380 -1.62 -2.21 -6.91
C SER A 380 -0.89 -3.10 -5.90
N GLY A 381 0.28 -2.67 -5.42
CA GLY A 381 1.06 -3.38 -4.42
C GLY A 381 2.05 -4.40 -4.98
N PHE A 382 3.07 -4.71 -4.16
CA PHE A 382 4.12 -5.67 -4.49
C PHE A 382 3.65 -7.11 -4.38
N ASP A 383 2.76 -7.40 -3.40
CA ASP A 383 2.17 -8.72 -3.20
C ASP A 383 0.66 -8.63 -2.92
N CYS A 384 0.07 -9.71 -2.50
CA CYS A 384 -1.37 -9.87 -2.28
C CYS A 384 -1.73 -9.84 -0.80
N TRP A 385 -2.85 -9.22 -0.49
CA TRP A 385 -3.49 -9.43 0.80
C TRP A 385 -4.21 -10.78 0.84
N GLY A 386 -3.92 -11.60 1.84
CA GLY A 386 -4.58 -12.89 2.08
C GLY A 386 -4.19 -13.95 1.03
N PRO A 387 -5.06 -14.33 0.07
CA PRO A 387 -4.69 -15.33 -0.93
C PRO A 387 -3.65 -14.76 -1.92
N PRO A 388 -2.50 -15.44 -2.16
CA PRO A 388 -1.47 -14.99 -3.09
C PRO A 388 -1.89 -15.23 -4.55
N VAL A 389 -3.04 -14.67 -4.94
CA VAL A 389 -3.67 -14.87 -6.26
C VAL A 389 -3.97 -13.52 -6.87
N ARG A 390 -3.39 -13.24 -8.02
CA ARG A 390 -3.72 -12.08 -8.86
C ARG A 390 -4.45 -12.51 -10.12
N LEU A 391 -5.60 -11.87 -10.37
CA LEU A 391 -6.42 -12.15 -11.54
C LEU A 391 -7.13 -10.88 -12.00
N GLY A 392 -6.58 -10.20 -13.01
CA GLY A 392 -7.07 -8.93 -13.53
C GLY A 392 -6.37 -7.70 -12.96
N SER A 393 -5.39 -7.88 -12.06
CA SER A 393 -4.43 -6.87 -11.64
C SER A 393 -3.02 -7.47 -11.60
N ASP A 394 -2.00 -6.66 -11.42
CA ASP A 394 -0.60 -7.09 -11.40
C ASP A 394 0.06 -6.74 -10.07
N SER A 395 1.04 -7.53 -9.65
CA SER A 395 2.04 -7.09 -8.67
C SER A 395 3.00 -6.13 -9.32
N GLU A 396 3.46 -5.09 -8.61
CA GLU A 396 4.28 -4.04 -9.24
C GLU A 396 5.19 -3.29 -8.28
N ILE A 397 6.17 -2.64 -8.88
CA ILE A 397 6.93 -1.53 -8.30
C ILE A 397 6.94 -0.36 -9.29
N TRP A 398 7.15 0.85 -8.77
CA TRP A 398 7.26 2.06 -9.58
C TRP A 398 8.65 2.68 -9.46
N VAL A 399 9.33 2.85 -10.58
CA VAL A 399 10.55 3.66 -10.69
C VAL A 399 10.14 5.05 -11.15
N ILE A 400 10.26 6.04 -10.27
CA ILE A 400 9.77 7.39 -10.51
C ILE A 400 10.98 8.31 -10.66
N LYS A 401 11.09 8.95 -11.82
CA LYS A 401 12.10 9.99 -12.11
C LYS A 401 11.45 11.35 -11.89
N PHE A 402 11.91 12.09 -10.92
CA PHE A 402 11.55 13.49 -10.72
C PHE A 402 12.59 14.36 -11.42
N THR A 403 12.14 15.09 -12.45
CA THR A 403 13.01 15.88 -13.30
C THR A 403 12.87 17.37 -13.01
N ALA A 404 13.97 18.01 -12.61
CA ALA A 404 14.04 19.46 -12.55
C ALA A 404 14.17 20.03 -13.96
N LYS A 405 13.46 21.12 -14.26
CA LYS A 405 13.63 21.84 -15.52
C LYS A 405 15.00 22.51 -15.53
N GLU A 406 15.78 22.31 -16.60
CA GLU A 406 16.97 23.12 -16.84
C GLU A 406 16.59 24.61 -16.84
N LYS A 407 17.27 25.43 -16.02
CA LYS A 407 17.21 26.87 -16.19
C LYS A 407 17.79 27.18 -17.54
N ILE A 408 16.97 27.55 -18.52
CA ILE A 408 17.45 28.26 -19.70
C ILE A 408 17.96 29.60 -19.14
N LEU A 409 19.28 29.73 -19.10
CA LEU A 409 19.93 31.01 -18.83
C LEU A 409 19.75 31.83 -20.11
N ASP A 410 18.74 32.71 -20.11
CA ASP A 410 18.58 33.77 -21.13
C ASP A 410 19.66 34.85 -20.94
#